data_95558153ff181da1f43c687e8400e7c5
#
_entry.id   95558153ff181da1f43c687e8400e7c5
#
_cell.length_a   1.000
_cell.length_b   1.000
_cell.length_c   1.000
_cell.angle_alpha   90.00
_cell.angle_beta   90.00
_cell.angle_gamma   90.00
#
_symmetry.space_group_name_H-M   'P 1'
#
loop_
_entity.id
_entity.type
_entity.pdbx_description
1 polymer ?
#
loop_
_entity_poly.entity_id
_entity_poly.type
_entity_poly.pdbx_seq_one_letter_code
_entity_poly.pdbx_strand_id
1 'polypeptide(L)'
;MPAAAPPPSLAAIARSVEARLRTLLDQETARWSAFDGDLRMPMEHIARLVLSGGKRLRPSFCHWGFVGAGGTPDDQRITDAGAALELMHAFALFHDDVMDDAVSRRGTPTTHTVFAGLHATAGWAGESRRFGEGVAILVGDLAFVMADQLLLDAPRDAWVIWNELRTELNVGQLLDIVGSVRGDRRLDKAERICRYKSGKYTVERPLHLGAVLAAPDRASELLPALSAYGLPLGDAFQMRDDVMGAFGDEAVTGKPVGGDLREGKPTPLLARAVAAASPAQQAVLDGVGAPDLDDAAIAIMQQVIVDTGALAALEAQIAVLTEEAVAAIEIAPITPHARAELVALAHYVSWRDV
;
A
#
# COMPACT_ATOMS: atom_id res chain seq x y z
N MET A 1 -11.07 19.11 6.85
CA MET A 1 -9.98 19.62 7.71
C MET A 1 -8.80 20.03 6.84
N PRO A 2 -7.94 21.00 7.20
CA PRO A 2 -6.73 21.26 6.42
C PRO A 2 -5.79 20.05 6.48
N ALA A 3 -4.99 19.86 5.41
CA ALA A 3 -4.00 18.78 5.36
C ALA A 3 -3.04 18.83 6.56
N ALA A 4 -2.82 17.70 7.19
CA ALA A 4 -1.87 17.60 8.29
C ALA A 4 -0.44 17.48 7.77
N ALA A 5 0.49 18.23 8.37
CA ALA A 5 1.90 18.13 8.01
C ALA A 5 2.49 16.76 8.44
N PRO A 6 3.43 16.18 7.66
CA PRO A 6 4.08 14.93 8.04
C PRO A 6 4.88 15.12 9.35
N PRO A 7 4.83 14.16 10.29
CA PRO A 7 5.69 14.18 11.47
C PRO A 7 7.17 14.25 11.08
N PRO A 8 7.99 15.07 11.76
CA PRO A 8 9.43 15.19 11.45
C PRO A 8 10.21 13.86 11.50
N SER A 9 9.78 12.95 12.36
CA SER A 9 10.34 11.60 12.52
C SER A 9 10.23 10.77 11.24
N LEU A 10 9.18 10.97 10.44
CA LEU A 10 8.95 10.24 9.20
C LEU A 10 10.15 10.34 8.25
N ALA A 11 10.70 11.55 8.08
CA ALA A 11 11.87 11.77 7.23
C ALA A 11 13.16 11.11 7.77
N ALA A 12 13.31 11.02 9.07
CA ALA A 12 14.47 10.36 9.70
C ALA A 12 14.40 8.84 9.49
N ILE A 13 13.25 8.23 9.76
CA ILE A 13 12.99 6.80 9.55
C ILE A 13 13.19 6.45 8.07
N ALA A 14 12.61 7.25 7.16
CA ALA A 14 12.77 7.06 5.73
C ALA A 14 14.23 7.01 5.30
N ARG A 15 15.08 7.94 5.76
CA ARG A 15 16.51 7.97 5.43
C ARG A 15 17.25 6.72 5.87
N SER A 16 17.00 6.23 7.10
CA SER A 16 17.66 5.01 7.62
C SER A 16 17.27 3.78 6.79
N VAL A 17 16.00 3.63 6.49
CA VAL A 17 15.47 2.53 5.67
C VAL A 17 16.00 2.59 4.24
N GLU A 18 16.02 3.77 3.62
CA GLU A 18 16.54 3.95 2.27
C GLU A 18 18.03 3.69 2.15
N ALA A 19 18.83 4.07 3.15
CA ALA A 19 20.25 3.74 3.20
C ALA A 19 20.46 2.22 3.27
N ARG A 20 19.67 1.52 4.08
CA ARG A 20 19.71 0.07 4.19
C ARG A 20 19.32 -0.63 2.89
N LEU A 21 18.23 -0.19 2.27
CA LEU A 21 17.74 -0.70 0.99
C LEU A 21 18.79 -0.49 -0.11
N ARG A 22 19.38 0.69 -0.19
CA ARG A 22 20.44 0.98 -1.17
C ARG A 22 21.61 0.01 -1.03
N THR A 23 22.10 -0.17 0.20
CA THR A 23 23.21 -1.10 0.47
C THR A 23 22.89 -2.52 0.01
N LEU A 24 21.70 -3.04 0.33
CA LEU A 24 21.26 -4.38 -0.08
C LEU A 24 21.14 -4.48 -1.61
N LEU A 25 20.45 -3.55 -2.23
CA LEU A 25 20.15 -3.58 -3.66
C LEU A 25 21.42 -3.41 -4.51
N ASP A 26 22.36 -2.57 -4.07
CA ASP A 26 23.68 -2.43 -4.73
C ASP A 26 24.47 -3.75 -4.67
N GLN A 27 24.47 -4.42 -3.50
CA GLN A 27 25.14 -5.72 -3.32
C GLN A 27 24.51 -6.82 -4.19
N GLU A 28 23.18 -6.95 -4.17
CA GLU A 28 22.48 -7.97 -4.94
C GLU A 28 22.58 -7.70 -6.46
N THR A 29 22.52 -6.44 -6.88
CA THR A 29 22.71 -6.05 -8.30
C THR A 29 24.12 -6.41 -8.76
N ALA A 30 25.15 -6.09 -7.97
CA ALA A 30 26.54 -6.43 -8.30
C ALA A 30 26.75 -7.96 -8.37
N ARG A 31 26.21 -8.70 -7.38
CA ARG A 31 26.30 -10.16 -7.30
C ARG A 31 25.70 -10.84 -8.54
N TRP A 32 24.46 -10.51 -8.86
CA TRP A 32 23.73 -11.18 -9.93
C TRP A 32 24.15 -10.74 -11.33
N SER A 33 24.56 -9.46 -11.50
CA SER A 33 25.15 -8.99 -12.76
C SER A 33 26.51 -9.61 -13.05
N ALA A 34 27.25 -10.00 -12.00
CA ALA A 34 28.51 -10.73 -12.16
C ALA A 34 28.29 -12.23 -12.51
N PHE A 35 27.13 -12.80 -12.10
CA PHE A 35 26.76 -14.16 -12.46
C PHE A 35 26.32 -14.24 -13.93
N ASP A 36 25.45 -13.33 -14.36
CA ASP A 36 25.00 -13.20 -15.75
C ASP A 36 24.58 -11.75 -16.04
N GLY A 37 25.06 -11.20 -17.17
CA GLY A 37 24.76 -9.81 -17.60
C GLY A 37 23.27 -9.53 -17.83
N ASP A 38 22.49 -10.53 -18.21
CA ASP A 38 21.05 -10.40 -18.46
C ASP A 38 20.27 -10.11 -17.16
N LEU A 39 20.84 -10.42 -16.00
CA LEU A 39 20.20 -10.17 -14.70
C LEU A 39 20.35 -8.73 -14.22
N ARG A 40 21.22 -7.94 -14.85
CA ARG A 40 21.47 -6.55 -14.43
C ARG A 40 20.21 -5.70 -14.51
N MET A 41 19.55 -5.69 -15.64
CA MET A 41 18.38 -4.85 -15.88
C MET A 41 17.19 -5.21 -14.97
N PRO A 42 16.82 -6.50 -14.77
CA PRO A 42 15.82 -6.89 -13.79
C PRO A 42 16.13 -6.39 -12.36
N MET A 43 17.39 -6.53 -11.90
CA MET A 43 17.81 -6.06 -10.57
C MET A 43 17.73 -4.53 -10.43
N GLU A 44 18.15 -3.79 -11.47
CA GLU A 44 18.01 -2.33 -11.52
C GLU A 44 16.53 -1.88 -11.49
N HIS A 45 15.60 -2.68 -12.01
CA HIS A 45 14.16 -2.38 -11.90
C HIS A 45 13.66 -2.48 -10.48
N ILE A 46 14.11 -3.48 -9.68
CA ILE A 46 13.80 -3.55 -8.25
C ILE A 46 14.32 -2.29 -7.55
N ALA A 47 15.59 -1.96 -7.76
CA ALA A 47 16.20 -0.78 -7.14
C ALA A 47 15.49 0.52 -7.52
N ARG A 48 15.12 0.68 -8.78
CA ARG A 48 14.39 1.86 -9.27
C ARG A 48 13.06 2.04 -8.57
N LEU A 49 12.21 1.00 -8.50
CA LEU A 49 10.91 1.09 -7.85
C LEU A 49 11.06 1.34 -6.35
N VAL A 50 11.90 0.57 -5.66
CA VAL A 50 12.10 0.66 -4.21
C VAL A 50 12.66 2.02 -3.79
N LEU A 51 13.62 2.58 -4.57
CA LEU A 51 14.29 3.84 -4.27
C LEU A 51 13.65 5.07 -4.93
N SER A 52 12.52 4.92 -5.66
CA SER A 52 11.81 6.05 -6.30
C SER A 52 11.16 7.02 -5.29
N GLY A 53 11.37 6.83 -4.01
CA GLY A 53 10.76 7.63 -2.95
C GLY A 53 9.46 7.01 -2.43
N GLY A 54 8.78 7.78 -1.58
CA GLY A 54 7.51 7.39 -0.96
C GLY A 54 7.45 7.87 0.49
N LYS A 55 6.26 7.85 1.06
CA LYS A 55 6.01 8.33 2.44
C LYS A 55 6.57 7.38 3.52
N ARG A 56 7.00 6.20 3.17
CA ARG A 56 7.56 5.17 4.06
C ARG A 56 6.69 4.94 5.32
N LEU A 57 5.38 4.89 5.14
CA LEU A 57 4.43 4.75 6.24
C LEU A 57 4.56 3.40 6.94
N ARG A 58 4.72 2.29 6.18
CA ARG A 58 4.87 0.94 6.74
C ARG A 58 6.10 0.82 7.64
N PRO A 59 7.29 1.26 7.21
CA PRO A 59 8.45 1.37 8.09
C PRO A 59 8.21 2.24 9.32
N SER A 60 7.47 3.33 9.19
CA SER A 60 7.19 4.23 10.31
C SER A 60 6.27 3.61 11.35
N PHE A 61 5.19 2.93 10.93
CA PHE A 61 4.35 2.17 11.85
C PHE A 61 5.11 1.04 12.54
N CYS A 62 5.96 0.32 11.79
CA CYS A 62 6.82 -0.71 12.37
C CYS A 62 7.80 -0.12 13.40
N HIS A 63 8.45 0.99 13.07
CA HIS A 63 9.36 1.71 13.96
C HIS A 63 8.66 2.12 15.26
N TRP A 64 7.50 2.72 15.16
CA TRP A 64 6.76 3.17 16.35
C TRP A 64 6.12 2.04 17.14
N GLY A 65 5.79 0.92 16.51
CA GLY A 65 5.46 -0.33 17.21
C GLY A 65 6.63 -0.85 18.05
N PHE A 66 7.83 -0.85 17.47
CA PHE A 66 9.07 -1.27 18.14
C PHE A 66 9.45 -0.36 19.31
N VAL A 67 9.53 0.95 19.08
CA VAL A 67 9.85 1.94 20.13
C VAL A 67 8.75 2.00 21.19
N GLY A 68 7.49 1.83 20.79
CA GLY A 68 6.35 1.76 21.70
C GLY A 68 6.43 0.58 22.66
N ALA A 69 6.93 -0.55 22.20
CA ALA A 69 7.18 -1.73 23.02
C ALA A 69 8.42 -1.63 23.93
N GLY A 70 9.20 -0.53 23.83
CA GLY A 70 10.42 -0.30 24.61
C GLY A 70 11.73 -0.58 23.85
N GLY A 71 11.67 -0.81 22.53
CA GLY A 71 12.86 -0.97 21.69
C GLY A 71 13.63 0.33 21.51
N THR A 72 14.93 0.22 21.24
CA THR A 72 15.82 1.37 21.01
C THR A 72 15.67 1.87 19.57
N PRO A 73 15.44 3.17 19.32
CA PRO A 73 15.16 3.71 17.98
C PRO A 73 16.22 3.41 16.91
N ASP A 74 17.49 3.26 17.30
CA ASP A 74 18.62 3.03 16.40
C ASP A 74 18.98 1.54 16.25
N ASP A 75 18.14 0.62 16.72
CA ASP A 75 18.37 -0.83 16.61
C ASP A 75 18.31 -1.25 15.12
N GLN A 76 19.34 -2.01 14.68
CA GLN A 76 19.40 -2.48 13.30
C GLN A 76 18.21 -3.35 12.90
N ARG A 77 17.66 -4.13 13.83
CA ARG A 77 16.49 -4.99 13.58
C ARG A 77 15.28 -4.22 13.07
N ILE A 78 15.06 -3.01 13.60
CA ILE A 78 13.91 -2.20 13.14
C ILE A 78 14.16 -1.56 11.78
N THR A 79 15.41 -1.21 11.47
CA THR A 79 15.80 -0.73 10.14
C THR A 79 15.64 -1.84 9.10
N ASP A 80 16.09 -3.07 9.42
CA ASP A 80 15.94 -4.23 8.56
C ASP A 80 14.46 -4.60 8.34
N ALA A 81 13.64 -4.58 9.39
CA ALA A 81 12.19 -4.80 9.27
C ALA A 81 11.50 -3.73 8.41
N GLY A 82 11.89 -2.46 8.56
CA GLY A 82 11.40 -1.37 7.71
C GLY A 82 11.78 -1.56 6.25
N ALA A 83 13.01 -1.99 5.98
CA ALA A 83 13.48 -2.30 4.62
C ALA A 83 12.75 -3.53 4.04
N ALA A 84 12.52 -4.57 4.85
CA ALA A 84 11.75 -5.75 4.46
C ALA A 84 10.31 -5.39 4.04
N LEU A 85 9.64 -4.51 4.80
CA LEU A 85 8.30 -4.01 4.48
C LEU A 85 8.25 -3.24 3.16
N GLU A 86 9.28 -2.48 2.81
CA GLU A 86 9.35 -1.76 1.53
C GLU A 86 9.61 -2.70 0.35
N LEU A 87 10.46 -3.73 0.52
CA LEU A 87 10.65 -4.76 -0.50
C LEU A 87 9.38 -5.60 -0.70
N MET A 88 8.69 -5.94 0.38
CA MET A 88 7.38 -6.58 0.33
C MET A 88 6.34 -5.71 -0.39
N HIS A 89 6.38 -4.39 -0.17
CA HIS A 89 5.54 -3.46 -0.91
C HIS A 89 5.89 -3.42 -2.40
N ALA A 90 7.18 -3.43 -2.74
CA ALA A 90 7.61 -3.47 -4.14
C ALA A 90 7.15 -4.75 -4.84
N PHE A 91 7.26 -5.93 -4.19
CA PHE A 91 6.68 -7.18 -4.67
C PHE A 91 5.20 -7.02 -5.02
N ALA A 92 4.41 -6.51 -4.06
CA ALA A 92 2.98 -6.31 -4.27
C ALA A 92 2.68 -5.38 -5.46
N LEU A 93 3.48 -4.30 -5.64
CA LEU A 93 3.31 -3.37 -6.75
C LEU A 93 3.69 -3.99 -8.11
N PHE A 94 4.78 -4.77 -8.19
CA PHE A 94 5.16 -5.46 -9.44
C PHE A 94 4.09 -6.42 -9.91
N HIS A 95 3.50 -7.18 -8.99
CA HIS A 95 2.44 -8.13 -9.30
C HIS A 95 1.12 -7.44 -9.59
N ASP A 96 0.75 -6.41 -8.82
CA ASP A 96 -0.45 -5.59 -9.04
C ASP A 96 -0.44 -4.96 -10.45
N ASP A 97 0.70 -4.39 -10.87
CA ASP A 97 0.86 -3.82 -12.21
C ASP A 97 0.57 -4.83 -13.34
N VAL A 98 0.96 -6.09 -13.16
CA VAL A 98 0.66 -7.17 -14.14
C VAL A 98 -0.81 -7.56 -14.07
N MET A 99 -1.39 -7.69 -12.87
CA MET A 99 -2.78 -8.10 -12.67
C MET A 99 -3.77 -7.05 -13.19
N ASP A 100 -3.43 -5.76 -13.03
CA ASP A 100 -4.25 -4.63 -13.45
C ASP A 100 -3.96 -4.17 -14.90
N ASP A 101 -3.01 -4.83 -15.61
CA ASP A 101 -2.51 -4.42 -16.94
C ASP A 101 -2.09 -2.94 -16.99
N ALA A 102 -1.50 -2.46 -15.90
CA ALA A 102 -1.15 -1.05 -15.73
C ALA A 102 0.08 -0.68 -16.58
N VAL A 103 -0.08 0.23 -17.53
CA VAL A 103 1.02 0.63 -18.45
C VAL A 103 2.04 1.56 -17.80
N SER A 104 1.66 2.28 -16.75
CA SER A 104 2.52 3.22 -16.03
C SER A 104 2.23 3.25 -14.53
N ARG A 105 3.27 3.58 -13.74
CA ARG A 105 3.18 3.83 -12.28
C ARG A 105 4.06 5.03 -11.92
N ARG A 106 3.49 6.00 -11.24
CA ARG A 106 4.19 7.24 -10.85
C ARG A 106 4.85 7.96 -12.04
N GLY A 107 4.16 8.01 -13.18
CA GLY A 107 4.64 8.65 -14.40
C GLY A 107 5.77 7.90 -15.13
N THR A 108 6.11 6.67 -14.72
CA THR A 108 7.09 5.83 -15.40
C THR A 108 6.44 4.54 -15.92
N PRO A 109 6.88 3.99 -17.09
CA PRO A 109 6.37 2.71 -17.55
C PRO A 109 6.60 1.59 -16.55
N THR A 110 5.59 0.71 -16.39
CA THR A 110 5.68 -0.48 -15.53
C THR A 110 6.70 -1.49 -16.05
N THR A 111 7.17 -2.37 -15.16
CA THR A 111 8.21 -3.34 -15.49
C THR A 111 7.79 -4.25 -16.66
N HIS A 112 6.58 -4.80 -16.64
CA HIS A 112 6.12 -5.66 -17.73
C HIS A 112 6.06 -4.91 -19.07
N THR A 113 5.66 -3.65 -19.09
CA THR A 113 5.62 -2.80 -20.29
C THR A 113 7.04 -2.54 -20.83
N VAL A 114 8.01 -2.23 -19.95
CA VAL A 114 9.41 -2.00 -20.35
C VAL A 114 10.02 -3.25 -21.00
N PHE A 115 9.86 -4.42 -20.37
CA PHE A 115 10.43 -5.66 -20.89
C PHE A 115 9.71 -6.18 -22.13
N ALA A 116 8.40 -5.97 -22.27
CA ALA A 116 7.67 -6.25 -23.50
C ALA A 116 8.19 -5.38 -24.66
N GLY A 117 8.42 -4.09 -24.42
CA GLY A 117 9.01 -3.17 -25.39
C GLY A 117 10.43 -3.56 -25.80
N LEU A 118 11.26 -3.97 -24.84
CA LEU A 118 12.62 -4.48 -25.10
C LEU A 118 12.57 -5.72 -25.99
N HIS A 119 11.73 -6.71 -25.68
CA HIS A 119 11.56 -7.92 -26.46
C HIS A 119 11.15 -7.62 -27.91
N ALA A 120 10.15 -6.75 -28.09
CA ALA A 120 9.66 -6.35 -29.39
C ALA A 120 10.76 -5.64 -30.22
N THR A 121 11.50 -4.71 -29.60
CA THR A 121 12.56 -3.94 -30.25
C THR A 121 13.75 -4.84 -30.66
N ALA A 122 14.08 -5.82 -29.83
CA ALA A 122 15.17 -6.76 -30.09
C ALA A 122 14.80 -7.87 -31.13
N GLY A 123 13.51 -7.97 -31.49
CA GLY A 123 13.02 -8.99 -32.42
C GLY A 123 13.18 -10.42 -31.89
N TRP A 124 13.09 -10.62 -30.58
CA TRP A 124 13.21 -11.93 -29.95
C TRP A 124 12.03 -12.84 -30.29
N ALA A 125 12.22 -14.15 -30.18
CA ALA A 125 11.19 -15.14 -30.49
C ALA A 125 10.11 -15.17 -29.37
N GLY A 126 8.85 -15.34 -29.79
CA GLY A 126 7.70 -15.47 -28.89
C GLY A 126 6.88 -14.19 -28.77
N GLU A 127 5.99 -14.14 -27.77
CA GLU A 127 5.08 -13.03 -27.54
C GLU A 127 5.68 -12.04 -26.54
N SER A 128 5.82 -10.78 -26.94
CA SER A 128 6.45 -9.72 -26.17
C SER A 128 5.75 -9.47 -24.82
N ARG A 129 4.41 -9.46 -24.82
CA ARG A 129 3.60 -9.25 -23.59
C ARG A 129 3.89 -10.34 -22.56
N ARG A 130 3.82 -11.62 -22.97
CA ARG A 130 4.11 -12.76 -22.06
C ARG A 130 5.52 -12.72 -21.50
N PHE A 131 6.50 -12.31 -22.31
CA PHE A 131 7.87 -12.11 -21.84
C PHE A 131 7.92 -11.03 -20.76
N GLY A 132 7.32 -9.85 -21.03
CA GLY A 132 7.29 -8.75 -20.08
C GLY A 132 6.61 -9.12 -18.75
N GLU A 133 5.44 -9.77 -18.81
CA GLU A 133 4.70 -10.27 -17.65
C GLU A 133 5.54 -11.28 -16.86
N GLY A 134 6.17 -12.25 -17.53
CA GLY A 134 7.02 -13.24 -16.89
C GLY A 134 8.21 -12.62 -16.16
N VAL A 135 8.88 -11.63 -16.77
CA VAL A 135 9.96 -10.90 -16.11
C VAL A 135 9.45 -10.12 -14.90
N ALA A 136 8.33 -9.42 -15.00
CA ALA A 136 7.77 -8.63 -13.90
C ALA A 136 7.37 -9.50 -12.70
N ILE A 137 6.80 -10.69 -12.95
CA ILE A 137 6.49 -11.67 -11.89
C ILE A 137 7.78 -12.07 -11.17
N LEU A 138 8.83 -12.46 -11.88
CA LEU A 138 10.10 -12.88 -11.28
C LEU A 138 10.82 -11.73 -10.55
N VAL A 139 10.74 -10.51 -11.05
CA VAL A 139 11.25 -9.30 -10.39
C VAL A 139 10.52 -9.08 -9.06
N GLY A 140 9.21 -9.27 -9.04
CA GLY A 140 8.42 -9.25 -7.81
C GLY A 140 8.86 -10.34 -6.83
N ASP A 141 9.00 -11.59 -7.28
CA ASP A 141 9.42 -12.71 -6.45
C ASP A 141 10.83 -12.49 -5.85
N LEU A 142 11.75 -11.92 -6.63
CA LEU A 142 13.08 -11.54 -6.12
C LEU A 142 13.00 -10.50 -5.00
N ALA A 143 12.17 -9.47 -5.15
CA ALA A 143 11.93 -8.49 -4.09
C ALA A 143 11.35 -9.15 -2.82
N PHE A 144 10.43 -10.10 -2.98
CA PHE A 144 9.85 -10.88 -1.90
C PHE A 144 10.89 -11.72 -1.14
N VAL A 145 11.77 -12.40 -1.86
CA VAL A 145 12.87 -13.18 -1.25
C VAL A 145 13.87 -12.28 -0.54
N MET A 146 14.24 -11.13 -1.13
CA MET A 146 15.12 -10.15 -0.47
C MET A 146 14.51 -9.57 0.81
N ALA A 147 13.17 -9.43 0.87
CA ALA A 147 12.50 -9.04 2.10
C ALA A 147 12.69 -10.07 3.21
N ASP A 148 12.58 -11.36 2.90
CA ASP A 148 12.81 -12.44 3.86
C ASP A 148 14.28 -12.49 4.33
N GLN A 149 15.24 -12.21 3.47
CA GLN A 149 16.68 -12.14 3.85
C GLN A 149 16.94 -11.14 4.98
N LEU A 150 16.23 -10.01 5.01
CA LEU A 150 16.39 -9.00 6.05
C LEU A 150 15.83 -9.43 7.41
N LEU A 151 15.01 -10.47 7.45
CA LEU A 151 14.36 -10.97 8.66
C LEU A 151 14.90 -12.35 9.11
N LEU A 152 15.98 -12.87 8.50
CA LEU A 152 16.48 -14.22 8.78
C LEU A 152 16.77 -14.46 10.29
N ASP A 153 17.29 -13.45 10.97
CA ASP A 153 17.63 -13.52 12.40
C ASP A 153 16.48 -13.06 13.31
N ALA A 154 15.29 -12.78 12.74
CA ALA A 154 14.14 -12.37 13.52
C ALA A 154 13.57 -13.53 14.36
N PRO A 155 13.03 -13.26 15.57
CA PRO A 155 12.44 -14.28 16.40
C PRO A 155 11.22 -14.92 15.72
N ARG A 156 10.90 -16.17 16.13
CA ARG A 156 9.80 -16.95 15.57
C ARG A 156 8.46 -16.17 15.54
N ASP A 157 8.18 -15.43 16.59
CA ASP A 157 6.92 -14.70 16.71
C ASP A 157 6.83 -13.54 15.69
N ALA A 158 7.95 -12.92 15.34
CA ALA A 158 8.00 -11.95 14.25
C ALA A 158 7.69 -12.62 12.90
N TRP A 159 8.18 -13.85 12.67
CA TRP A 159 7.85 -14.64 11.48
C TRP A 159 6.37 -15.02 11.42
N VAL A 160 5.72 -15.27 12.55
CA VAL A 160 4.26 -15.50 12.57
C VAL A 160 3.53 -14.25 12.08
N ILE A 161 3.87 -13.07 12.58
CA ILE A 161 3.27 -11.79 12.12
C ILE A 161 3.59 -11.52 10.65
N TRP A 162 4.84 -11.76 10.24
CA TRP A 162 5.28 -11.59 8.85
C TRP A 162 4.52 -12.49 7.87
N ASN A 163 4.31 -13.76 8.22
CA ASN A 163 3.53 -14.69 7.41
C ASN A 163 2.06 -14.30 7.35
N GLU A 164 1.47 -13.88 8.47
CA GLU A 164 0.07 -13.42 8.52
C GLU A 164 -0.12 -12.18 7.63
N LEU A 165 0.77 -11.19 7.72
CA LEU A 165 0.77 -10.00 6.87
C LEU A 165 0.71 -10.38 5.38
N ARG A 166 1.59 -11.29 4.94
CA ARG A 166 1.67 -11.73 3.55
C ARG A 166 0.42 -12.49 3.11
N THR A 167 -0.08 -13.38 3.96
CA THR A 167 -1.31 -14.15 3.69
C THR A 167 -2.50 -13.21 3.54
N GLU A 168 -2.68 -12.28 4.47
CA GLU A 168 -3.77 -11.31 4.46
C GLU A 168 -3.73 -10.41 3.22
N LEU A 169 -2.55 -9.91 2.84
CA LEU A 169 -2.37 -9.12 1.63
C LEU A 169 -2.80 -9.90 0.37
N ASN A 170 -2.32 -11.15 0.22
CA ASN A 170 -2.65 -11.97 -0.94
C ASN A 170 -4.15 -12.34 -0.98
N VAL A 171 -4.77 -12.63 0.17
CA VAL A 171 -6.21 -12.85 0.27
C VAL A 171 -6.98 -11.59 -0.13
N GLY A 172 -6.54 -10.42 0.34
CA GLY A 172 -7.12 -9.13 -0.04
C GLY A 172 -7.05 -8.88 -1.54
N GLN A 173 -5.89 -9.13 -2.17
CA GLN A 173 -5.69 -9.00 -3.61
C GLN A 173 -6.57 -9.96 -4.40
N LEU A 174 -6.68 -11.22 -3.98
CA LEU A 174 -7.57 -12.18 -4.62
C LEU A 174 -9.04 -11.74 -4.56
N LEU A 175 -9.47 -11.20 -3.40
CA LEU A 175 -10.83 -10.67 -3.25
C LEU A 175 -11.09 -9.46 -4.16
N ASP A 176 -10.08 -8.61 -4.37
CA ASP A 176 -10.15 -7.45 -5.26
C ASP A 176 -10.32 -7.88 -6.73
N ILE A 177 -9.45 -8.78 -7.23
CA ILE A 177 -9.55 -9.34 -8.59
C ILE A 177 -10.94 -9.96 -8.83
N VAL A 178 -11.38 -10.84 -7.91
CA VAL A 178 -12.70 -11.51 -8.04
C VAL A 178 -13.84 -10.50 -7.96
N GLY A 179 -13.72 -9.48 -7.09
CA GLY A 179 -14.71 -8.41 -6.94
C GLY A 179 -14.85 -7.59 -8.22
N SER A 180 -13.73 -7.19 -8.80
CA SER A 180 -13.67 -6.40 -10.05
C SER A 180 -14.30 -7.16 -11.23
N VAL A 181 -13.88 -8.43 -11.45
CA VAL A 181 -14.42 -9.26 -12.55
C VAL A 181 -15.92 -9.53 -12.42
N ARG A 182 -16.43 -9.64 -11.18
CA ARG A 182 -17.87 -9.87 -10.93
C ARG A 182 -18.70 -8.59 -10.90
N GLY A 183 -18.07 -7.42 -10.94
CA GLY A 183 -18.76 -6.15 -10.72
C GLY A 183 -19.44 -6.07 -9.35
N ASP A 184 -18.84 -6.70 -8.31
CA ASP A 184 -19.43 -6.76 -6.96
C ASP A 184 -19.26 -5.41 -6.26
N ARG A 185 -20.34 -4.67 -6.16
CA ARG A 185 -20.39 -3.30 -5.57
C ARG A 185 -21.01 -3.27 -4.17
N ARG A 186 -21.07 -4.39 -3.48
CA ARG A 186 -21.57 -4.45 -2.10
C ARG A 186 -20.58 -3.82 -1.14
N LEU A 187 -21.09 -2.99 -0.23
CA LEU A 187 -20.28 -2.26 0.74
C LEU A 187 -19.47 -3.17 1.64
N ASP A 188 -20.08 -4.25 2.18
CA ASP A 188 -19.40 -5.21 3.06
C ASP A 188 -18.22 -5.90 2.37
N LYS A 189 -18.31 -6.10 1.06
CA LYS A 189 -17.24 -6.66 0.24
C LYS A 189 -16.12 -5.65 0.02
N ALA A 190 -16.47 -4.42 -0.34
CA ALA A 190 -15.51 -3.33 -0.55
C ALA A 190 -14.72 -3.02 0.73
N GLU A 191 -15.38 -2.95 1.89
CA GLU A 191 -14.74 -2.74 3.19
C GLU A 191 -13.81 -3.90 3.57
N ARG A 192 -14.16 -5.15 3.23
CA ARG A 192 -13.28 -6.31 3.42
C ARG A 192 -12.02 -6.25 2.57
N ILE A 193 -12.15 -5.89 1.29
CA ILE A 193 -11.01 -5.69 0.38
C ILE A 193 -10.11 -4.59 0.93
N CYS A 194 -10.68 -3.42 1.26
CA CYS A 194 -9.98 -2.28 1.87
C CYS A 194 -9.13 -2.71 3.08
N ARG A 195 -9.74 -3.43 4.02
CA ARG A 195 -9.07 -3.89 5.24
C ARG A 195 -7.93 -4.86 5.00
N TYR A 196 -8.14 -5.90 4.16
CA TYR A 196 -7.15 -6.96 3.97
C TYR A 196 -6.08 -6.62 2.92
N LYS A 197 -6.45 -5.97 1.81
CA LYS A 197 -5.49 -5.57 0.77
C LYS A 197 -4.57 -4.44 1.26
N SER A 198 -5.08 -3.52 2.10
CA SER A 198 -4.37 -2.27 2.40
C SER A 198 -4.26 -1.94 3.88
N GLY A 199 -5.36 -1.89 4.63
CA GLY A 199 -5.39 -1.38 6.00
C GLY A 199 -4.49 -2.17 6.96
N LYS A 200 -4.69 -3.47 7.05
CA LYS A 200 -3.90 -4.36 7.92
C LYS A 200 -2.43 -4.38 7.52
N TYR A 201 -2.16 -4.52 6.24
CA TYR A 201 -0.82 -4.56 5.68
C TYR A 201 -0.04 -3.25 5.83
N THR A 202 -0.72 -2.09 5.81
CA THR A 202 -0.04 -0.79 5.90
C THR A 202 0.13 -0.31 7.33
N VAL A 203 -0.81 -0.61 8.24
CA VAL A 203 -0.84 -0.04 9.60
C VAL A 203 -0.73 -1.13 10.66
N GLU A 204 -1.71 -2.03 10.78
CA GLU A 204 -1.80 -2.97 11.90
C GLU A 204 -0.61 -3.93 11.96
N ARG A 205 -0.32 -4.63 10.88
CA ARG A 205 0.73 -5.66 10.85
C ARG A 205 2.14 -5.10 10.97
N PRO A 206 2.50 -3.96 10.37
CA PRO A 206 3.76 -3.29 10.66
C PRO A 206 3.93 -2.91 12.14
N LEU A 207 2.90 -2.38 12.81
CA LEU A 207 2.92 -2.12 14.26
C LEU A 207 3.18 -3.40 15.06
N HIS A 208 2.49 -4.48 14.72
CA HIS A 208 2.65 -5.78 15.37
C HIS A 208 4.07 -6.33 15.18
N LEU A 209 4.60 -6.27 13.96
CA LEU A 209 5.96 -6.72 13.66
C LEU A 209 6.98 -5.97 14.51
N GLY A 210 6.87 -4.65 14.56
CA GLY A 210 7.74 -3.82 15.41
C GLY A 210 7.64 -4.18 16.88
N ALA A 211 6.42 -4.31 17.41
CA ALA A 211 6.20 -4.62 18.82
C ALA A 211 6.78 -5.98 19.22
N VAL A 212 6.58 -7.01 18.39
CA VAL A 212 7.08 -8.37 18.65
C VAL A 212 8.60 -8.46 18.51
N LEU A 213 9.21 -7.68 17.60
CA LEU A 213 10.68 -7.58 17.49
C LEU A 213 11.32 -6.97 18.74
N ALA A 214 10.64 -6.04 19.41
CA ALA A 214 11.14 -5.39 20.63
C ALA A 214 10.86 -6.20 21.89
N ALA A 215 9.61 -6.69 22.05
CA ALA A 215 9.13 -7.29 23.28
C ALA A 215 8.17 -8.47 23.01
N PRO A 216 8.69 -9.62 22.52
CA PRO A 216 7.86 -10.78 22.22
C PRO A 216 7.05 -11.28 23.41
N ASP A 217 7.62 -11.22 24.63
CA ASP A 217 6.97 -11.64 25.88
C ASP A 217 5.73 -10.78 26.23
N ARG A 218 5.61 -9.59 25.66
CA ARG A 218 4.47 -8.69 25.85
C ARG A 218 3.47 -8.73 24.69
N ALA A 219 3.61 -9.65 23.75
CA ALA A 219 2.73 -9.75 22.57
C ALA A 219 1.25 -9.85 22.94
N SER A 220 0.87 -10.63 23.97
CA SER A 220 -0.51 -10.79 24.43
C SER A 220 -1.14 -9.50 24.96
N GLU A 221 -0.34 -8.56 25.47
CA GLU A 221 -0.76 -7.24 25.94
C GLU A 221 -0.77 -6.22 24.79
N LEU A 222 0.31 -6.17 23.99
CA LEU A 222 0.55 -5.13 23.01
C LEU A 222 -0.29 -5.31 21.75
N LEU A 223 -0.38 -6.53 21.21
CA LEU A 223 -1.02 -6.73 19.89
C LEU A 223 -2.50 -6.35 19.89
N PRO A 224 -3.35 -6.70 20.89
CA PRO A 224 -4.73 -6.24 20.93
C PRO A 224 -4.86 -4.71 21.01
N ALA A 225 -4.01 -4.05 21.79
CA ALA A 225 -4.01 -2.59 21.93
C ALA A 225 -3.59 -1.89 20.61
N LEU A 226 -2.58 -2.43 19.92
CA LEU A 226 -2.15 -1.94 18.62
C LEU A 226 -3.16 -2.25 17.50
N SER A 227 -3.92 -3.36 17.58
CA SER A 227 -5.03 -3.62 16.67
C SER A 227 -6.19 -2.64 16.87
N ALA A 228 -6.50 -2.26 18.13
CA ALA A 228 -7.54 -1.27 18.40
C ALA A 228 -7.24 0.10 17.76
N TYR A 229 -5.97 0.45 17.59
CA TYR A 229 -5.52 1.61 16.82
C TYR A 229 -5.41 1.30 15.33
N GLY A 230 -4.75 0.20 14.98
CA GLY A 230 -4.30 -0.08 13.62
C GLY A 230 -5.43 -0.44 12.64
N LEU A 231 -6.49 -1.10 13.12
CA LEU A 231 -7.62 -1.47 12.28
C LEU A 231 -8.44 -0.25 11.81
N PRO A 232 -8.96 0.61 12.72
CA PRO A 232 -9.71 1.77 12.27
C PRO A 232 -8.84 2.74 11.46
N LEU A 233 -7.59 2.95 11.84
CA LEU A 233 -6.70 3.82 11.08
C LEU A 233 -6.36 3.23 9.70
N GLY A 234 -6.18 1.93 9.59
CA GLY A 234 -5.94 1.26 8.32
C GLY A 234 -7.13 1.39 7.36
N ASP A 235 -8.35 1.26 7.88
CA ASP A 235 -9.58 1.48 7.11
C ASP A 235 -9.68 2.96 6.66
N ALA A 236 -9.44 3.93 7.57
CA ALA A 236 -9.43 5.36 7.24
C ALA A 236 -8.36 5.71 6.21
N PHE A 237 -7.16 5.13 6.31
CA PHE A 237 -6.07 5.30 5.37
C PHE A 237 -6.49 4.89 3.95
N GLN A 238 -7.09 3.71 3.78
CA GLN A 238 -7.51 3.22 2.47
C GLN A 238 -8.71 4.02 1.93
N MET A 239 -9.67 4.35 2.78
CA MET A 239 -10.80 5.21 2.37
C MET A 239 -10.31 6.57 1.87
N ARG A 240 -9.24 7.13 2.46
CA ARG A 240 -8.59 8.36 1.97
C ARG A 240 -7.93 8.13 0.61
N ASP A 241 -7.25 6.99 0.41
CA ASP A 241 -6.68 6.64 -0.91
C ASP A 241 -7.78 6.50 -1.98
N ASP A 242 -8.92 5.92 -1.65
CA ASP A 242 -10.08 5.80 -2.56
C ASP A 242 -10.65 7.17 -2.96
N VAL A 243 -10.73 8.12 -2.01
CA VAL A 243 -11.09 9.51 -2.33
C VAL A 243 -10.08 10.12 -3.30
N MET A 244 -8.80 9.94 -3.03
CA MET A 244 -7.73 10.45 -3.90
C MET A 244 -7.71 9.75 -5.26
N GLY A 245 -7.99 8.44 -5.32
CA GLY A 245 -8.09 7.67 -6.57
C GLY A 245 -9.27 8.10 -7.46
N ALA A 246 -10.36 8.56 -6.85
CA ALA A 246 -11.54 9.04 -7.57
C ALA A 246 -11.49 10.53 -7.91
N PHE A 247 -10.93 11.39 -7.05
CA PHE A 247 -11.00 12.86 -7.14
C PHE A 247 -9.63 13.56 -7.15
N GLY A 248 -8.53 12.85 -6.91
CA GLY A 248 -7.21 13.44 -6.79
C GLY A 248 -6.70 14.06 -8.08
N ASP A 249 -5.90 15.13 -7.96
CA ASP A 249 -5.21 15.76 -9.07
C ASP A 249 -4.06 14.86 -9.56
N GLU A 250 -3.89 14.73 -10.88
CA GLU A 250 -2.81 13.98 -11.49
C GLU A 250 -1.43 14.52 -11.09
N ALA A 251 -1.29 15.83 -10.96
CA ALA A 251 -0.05 16.47 -10.52
C ALA A 251 0.38 16.05 -9.10
N VAL A 252 -0.59 15.62 -8.29
CA VAL A 252 -0.43 15.24 -6.89
C VAL A 252 -0.32 13.73 -6.72
N THR A 253 -1.19 12.97 -7.39
CA THR A 253 -1.30 11.52 -7.24
C THR A 253 -0.36 10.74 -8.16
N GLY A 254 0.11 11.36 -9.24
CA GLY A 254 0.88 10.72 -10.31
C GLY A 254 0.08 9.69 -11.11
N LYS A 255 -1.26 9.71 -10.98
CA LYS A 255 -2.20 8.88 -11.73
C LYS A 255 -3.22 9.78 -12.46
N PRO A 256 -3.77 9.35 -13.60
CA PRO A 256 -4.86 10.06 -14.25
C PRO A 256 -6.03 10.31 -13.30
N VAL A 257 -6.67 11.47 -13.42
CA VAL A 257 -7.87 11.80 -12.64
C VAL A 257 -8.92 10.70 -12.80
N GLY A 258 -9.48 10.25 -11.67
CA GLY A 258 -10.49 9.19 -11.66
C GLY A 258 -9.96 7.80 -12.03
N GLY A 259 -8.68 7.51 -11.76
CA GLY A 259 -8.06 6.21 -12.06
C GLY A 259 -8.86 5.03 -11.55
N ASP A 260 -9.33 5.07 -10.30
CA ASP A 260 -10.13 3.99 -9.70
C ASP A 260 -11.49 3.80 -10.39
N LEU A 261 -12.08 4.88 -10.92
CA LEU A 261 -13.33 4.82 -11.71
C LEU A 261 -13.06 4.21 -13.08
N ARG A 262 -11.93 4.51 -13.71
CA ARG A 262 -11.53 3.91 -15.01
C ARG A 262 -11.25 2.42 -14.88
N GLU A 263 -10.56 2.02 -13.80
CA GLU A 263 -10.25 0.63 -13.50
C GLU A 263 -11.47 -0.16 -12.96
N GLY A 264 -12.56 0.52 -12.60
CA GLY A 264 -13.77 -0.14 -12.08
C GLY A 264 -13.60 -0.74 -10.69
N LYS A 265 -12.67 -0.22 -9.88
CA LYS A 265 -12.34 -0.77 -8.56
C LYS A 265 -13.56 -0.79 -7.62
N PRO A 266 -13.78 -1.90 -6.89
CA PRO A 266 -14.87 -2.03 -5.93
C PRO A 266 -14.55 -1.31 -4.61
N THR A 267 -14.49 0.03 -4.64
CA THR A 267 -14.16 0.85 -3.48
C THR A 267 -15.37 1.09 -2.57
N PRO A 268 -15.18 1.31 -1.24
CA PRO A 268 -16.24 1.76 -0.34
C PRO A 268 -16.95 3.03 -0.80
N LEU A 269 -16.24 3.95 -1.45
CA LEU A 269 -16.80 5.17 -2.03
C LEU A 269 -17.84 4.86 -3.12
N LEU A 270 -17.45 4.03 -4.10
CA LEU A 270 -18.34 3.62 -5.19
C LEU A 270 -19.52 2.80 -4.68
N ALA A 271 -19.29 1.87 -3.75
CA ALA A 271 -20.35 1.05 -3.16
C ALA A 271 -21.42 1.90 -2.47
N ARG A 272 -21.02 2.95 -1.73
CA ARG A 272 -21.95 3.89 -1.11
C ARG A 272 -22.72 4.71 -2.14
N ALA A 273 -22.05 5.19 -3.19
CA ALA A 273 -22.71 5.93 -4.27
C ALA A 273 -23.77 5.08 -4.95
N VAL A 274 -23.45 3.84 -5.30
CA VAL A 274 -24.39 2.88 -5.91
C VAL A 274 -25.59 2.61 -4.99
N ALA A 275 -25.37 2.43 -3.69
CA ALA A 275 -26.43 2.16 -2.72
C ALA A 275 -27.40 3.34 -2.54
N ALA A 276 -26.96 4.58 -2.75
CA ALA A 276 -27.76 5.80 -2.58
C ALA A 276 -28.28 6.36 -3.90
N ALA A 277 -27.89 5.81 -5.06
CA ALA A 277 -28.20 6.35 -6.38
C ALA A 277 -29.67 6.21 -6.77
N SER A 278 -30.25 7.25 -7.36
CA SER A 278 -31.50 7.18 -8.12
C SER A 278 -31.31 6.35 -9.40
N PRO A 279 -32.40 5.89 -10.08
CA PRO A 279 -32.27 5.13 -11.33
C PRO A 279 -31.47 5.85 -12.44
N ALA A 280 -31.54 7.16 -12.53
CA ALA A 280 -30.77 7.95 -13.50
C ALA A 280 -29.29 8.00 -13.13
N GLN A 281 -28.95 8.14 -11.85
CA GLN A 281 -27.59 8.11 -11.34
C GLN A 281 -26.99 6.71 -11.45
N GLN A 282 -27.79 5.67 -11.20
CA GLN A 282 -27.36 4.28 -11.38
C GLN A 282 -26.89 4.01 -12.81
N ALA A 283 -27.64 4.49 -13.81
CA ALA A 283 -27.28 4.34 -15.23
C ALA A 283 -25.89 4.97 -15.56
N VAL A 284 -25.52 6.06 -14.87
CA VAL A 284 -24.17 6.65 -14.99
C VAL A 284 -23.12 5.76 -14.32
N LEU A 285 -23.37 5.30 -13.08
CA LEU A 285 -22.44 4.48 -12.30
C LEU A 285 -22.24 3.08 -12.90
N ASP A 286 -23.18 2.55 -13.66
CA ASP A 286 -23.04 1.28 -14.39
C ASP A 286 -21.94 1.35 -15.47
N GLY A 287 -21.58 2.56 -15.92
CA GLY A 287 -20.47 2.79 -16.85
C GLY A 287 -19.08 2.76 -16.22
N VAL A 288 -18.97 2.70 -14.88
CA VAL A 288 -17.66 2.64 -14.20
C VAL A 288 -16.91 1.36 -14.58
N GLY A 289 -15.65 1.50 -15.01
CA GLY A 289 -14.81 0.40 -15.50
C GLY A 289 -15.00 0.09 -16.99
N ALA A 290 -15.77 0.90 -17.74
CA ALA A 290 -15.86 0.73 -19.20
C ALA A 290 -14.52 1.09 -19.87
N PRO A 291 -14.13 0.38 -20.97
CA PRO A 291 -12.78 0.51 -21.56
C PRO A 291 -12.48 1.88 -22.17
N ASP A 292 -13.49 2.65 -22.58
CA ASP A 292 -13.32 3.89 -23.33
C ASP A 292 -13.83 5.14 -22.58
N LEU A 293 -13.65 5.18 -21.24
CA LEU A 293 -14.07 6.34 -20.44
C LEU A 293 -13.16 7.54 -20.73
N ASP A 294 -13.77 8.62 -21.25
CA ASP A 294 -13.12 9.92 -21.40
C ASP A 294 -13.21 10.78 -20.11
N ASP A 295 -12.51 11.90 -20.07
CA ASP A 295 -12.51 12.79 -18.91
C ASP A 295 -13.90 13.40 -18.62
N ALA A 296 -14.73 13.60 -19.63
CA ALA A 296 -16.09 14.12 -19.47
C ALA A 296 -16.98 13.08 -18.76
N ALA A 297 -16.88 11.81 -19.12
CA ALA A 297 -17.60 10.72 -18.46
C ALA A 297 -17.15 10.58 -16.99
N ILE A 298 -15.85 10.66 -16.73
CA ILE A 298 -15.30 10.63 -15.36
C ILE A 298 -15.85 11.80 -14.54
N ALA A 299 -15.85 13.02 -15.07
CA ALA A 299 -16.39 14.19 -14.37
C ALA A 299 -17.89 14.03 -14.03
N ILE A 300 -18.69 13.44 -14.93
CA ILE A 300 -20.10 13.14 -14.66
C ILE A 300 -20.24 12.10 -13.54
N MET A 301 -19.43 11.04 -13.54
CA MET A 301 -19.42 10.01 -12.48
C MET A 301 -19.03 10.62 -11.13
N GLN A 302 -17.99 11.44 -11.09
CA GLN A 302 -17.57 12.18 -9.89
C GLN A 302 -18.70 13.06 -9.35
N GLN A 303 -19.39 13.81 -10.22
CA GLN A 303 -20.52 14.62 -9.79
C GLN A 303 -21.67 13.77 -9.22
N VAL A 304 -21.98 12.63 -9.83
CA VAL A 304 -22.97 11.69 -9.29
C VAL A 304 -22.57 11.18 -7.90
N ILE A 305 -21.30 10.83 -7.68
CA ILE A 305 -20.79 10.40 -6.36
C ILE A 305 -20.99 11.51 -5.31
N VAL A 306 -20.75 12.77 -5.68
CA VAL A 306 -21.00 13.93 -4.81
C VAL A 306 -22.50 14.10 -4.53
N ASP A 307 -23.33 14.07 -5.57
CA ASP A 307 -24.79 14.29 -5.48
C ASP A 307 -25.51 13.20 -4.69
N THR A 308 -25.01 11.97 -4.68
CA THR A 308 -25.52 10.89 -3.81
C THR A 308 -25.19 11.08 -2.33
N GLY A 309 -24.31 12.02 -2.00
CA GLY A 309 -23.77 12.21 -0.63
C GLY A 309 -22.71 11.18 -0.20
N ALA A 310 -22.32 10.28 -1.09
CA ALA A 310 -21.36 9.20 -0.75
C ALA A 310 -19.99 9.74 -0.33
N LEU A 311 -19.48 10.78 -1.01
CA LEU A 311 -18.23 11.44 -0.65
C LEU A 311 -18.29 12.02 0.77
N ALA A 312 -19.33 12.78 1.09
CA ALA A 312 -19.50 13.39 2.41
C ALA A 312 -19.65 12.33 3.52
N ALA A 313 -20.37 11.23 3.24
CA ALA A 313 -20.50 10.13 4.19
C ALA A 313 -19.17 9.40 4.43
N LEU A 314 -18.35 9.20 3.39
CA LEU A 314 -17.03 8.57 3.51
C LEU A 314 -16.06 9.47 4.30
N GLU A 315 -16.05 10.78 4.02
CA GLU A 315 -15.24 11.76 4.76
C GLU A 315 -15.61 11.80 6.26
N ALA A 316 -16.90 11.74 6.58
CA ALA A 316 -17.37 11.65 7.96
C ALA A 316 -16.90 10.35 8.63
N GLN A 317 -16.91 9.22 7.92
CA GLN A 317 -16.43 7.95 8.43
C GLN A 317 -14.91 7.96 8.66
N ILE A 318 -14.11 8.53 7.76
CA ILE A 318 -12.67 8.71 7.94
C ILE A 318 -12.40 9.48 9.25
N ALA A 319 -13.15 10.55 9.51
CA ALA A 319 -13.03 11.31 10.75
C ALA A 319 -13.31 10.45 11.99
N VAL A 320 -14.42 9.71 12.01
CA VAL A 320 -14.80 8.83 13.11
C VAL A 320 -13.72 7.77 13.36
N LEU A 321 -13.28 7.06 12.33
CA LEU A 321 -12.26 6.02 12.45
C LEU A 321 -10.92 6.58 12.94
N THR A 322 -10.57 7.81 12.53
CA THR A 322 -9.35 8.48 13.01
C THR A 322 -9.43 8.78 14.51
N GLU A 323 -10.55 9.32 14.98
CA GLU A 323 -10.76 9.60 16.40
C GLU A 323 -10.81 8.31 17.26
N GLU A 324 -11.42 7.23 16.75
CA GLU A 324 -11.37 5.91 17.37
C GLU A 324 -9.94 5.40 17.54
N ALA A 325 -9.13 5.52 16.47
CA ALA A 325 -7.73 5.14 16.52
C ALA A 325 -6.94 5.98 17.55
N VAL A 326 -7.12 7.30 17.54
CA VAL A 326 -6.45 8.21 18.49
C VAL A 326 -6.84 7.85 19.93
N ALA A 327 -8.12 7.67 20.21
CA ALA A 327 -8.57 7.30 21.55
C ALA A 327 -7.99 5.94 22.02
N ALA A 328 -7.88 4.97 21.11
CA ALA A 328 -7.29 3.66 21.42
C ALA A 328 -5.80 3.75 21.74
N ILE A 329 -5.03 4.55 20.98
CA ILE A 329 -3.58 4.65 21.20
C ILE A 329 -3.24 5.47 22.45
N GLU A 330 -4.09 6.40 22.87
CA GLU A 330 -3.88 7.20 24.09
C GLU A 330 -3.83 6.35 25.35
N ILE A 331 -4.56 5.24 25.38
CA ILE A 331 -4.61 4.32 26.54
C ILE A 331 -3.75 3.07 26.34
N ALA A 332 -3.11 2.91 25.19
CA ALA A 332 -2.29 1.73 24.89
C ALA A 332 -1.06 1.65 25.82
N PRO A 333 -0.62 0.43 26.22
CA PRO A 333 0.51 0.23 27.14
C PRO A 333 1.88 0.36 26.45
N ILE A 334 2.08 1.46 25.74
CA ILE A 334 3.27 1.80 24.97
C ILE A 334 3.99 3.03 25.54
N THR A 335 5.23 3.28 25.07
CA THR A 335 6.00 4.44 25.52
C THR A 335 5.30 5.77 25.16
N PRO A 336 5.40 6.82 26.03
CA PRO A 336 4.76 8.12 25.74
C PRO A 336 5.22 8.77 24.44
N HIS A 337 6.49 8.59 24.07
CA HIS A 337 7.05 9.12 22.82
C HIS A 337 6.39 8.47 21.60
N ALA A 338 6.33 7.13 21.55
CA ALA A 338 5.67 6.42 20.44
C ALA A 338 4.17 6.77 20.35
N ARG A 339 3.50 6.95 21.49
CA ARG A 339 2.11 7.36 21.53
C ARG A 339 1.91 8.71 20.83
N ALA A 340 2.70 9.73 21.17
CA ALA A 340 2.62 11.05 20.56
C ALA A 340 2.83 11.01 19.04
N GLU A 341 3.80 10.22 18.57
CA GLU A 341 4.09 10.06 17.15
C GLU A 341 2.99 9.30 16.40
N LEU A 342 2.41 8.26 17.01
CA LEU A 342 1.29 7.53 16.42
C LEU A 342 0.03 8.38 16.32
N VAL A 343 -0.25 9.26 17.29
CA VAL A 343 -1.33 10.26 17.19
C VAL A 343 -1.07 11.21 16.01
N ALA A 344 0.16 11.72 15.87
CA ALA A 344 0.52 12.59 14.75
C ALA A 344 0.41 11.87 13.39
N LEU A 345 0.83 10.60 13.32
CA LEU A 345 0.68 9.78 12.12
C LEU A 345 -0.79 9.51 11.78
N ALA A 346 -1.67 9.30 12.77
CA ALA A 346 -3.09 9.09 12.53
C ALA A 346 -3.70 10.30 11.80
N HIS A 347 -3.47 11.50 12.30
CA HIS A 347 -3.94 12.72 11.64
C HIS A 347 -3.31 12.91 10.25
N TYR A 348 -2.00 12.68 10.12
CA TYR A 348 -1.32 12.82 8.83
C TYR A 348 -1.89 11.89 7.75
N VAL A 349 -2.08 10.60 8.03
CA VAL A 349 -2.53 9.64 7.02
C VAL A 349 -4.00 9.80 6.65
N SER A 350 -4.82 10.31 7.56
CA SER A 350 -6.27 10.51 7.34
C SER A 350 -6.59 11.81 6.60
N TRP A 351 -5.74 12.85 6.75
CA TRP A 351 -5.99 14.20 6.21
C TRP A 351 -4.89 14.68 5.26
N ARG A 352 -4.25 13.75 4.56
CA ARG A 352 -3.30 14.10 3.52
C ARG A 352 -4.00 14.50 2.22
N ASP A 353 -3.47 15.49 1.53
CA ASP A 353 -3.90 15.90 0.20
C ASP A 353 -2.98 15.32 -0.88
N VAL A 354 -1.91 14.65 -0.49
CA VAL A 354 -0.86 14.16 -1.40
C VAL A 354 -0.42 12.76 -1.00
#